data_ad984bec0e87135b2c75aea3af016c24
#
_entry.id   ad984bec0e87135b2c75aea3af016c24
#
_cell.length_a   1.000
_cell.length_b   1.000
_cell.length_c   1.000
_cell.angle_alpha   90.00
_cell.angle_beta   90.00
_cell.angle_gamma   90.00
#
_symmetry.space_group_name_H-M   'P 1'
#
loop_
_entity.id
_entity.type
_entity.pdbx_description
1 polymer ?
#
loop_
_entity_poly.entity_id
_entity_poly.type
_entity_poly.pdbx_seq_one_letter_code
_entity_poly.pdbx_strand_id
1 'polypeptide(L)'
;MMKVKICGITNIDDARHAVGCGADLLGFVFFPKSPRYVTPEAAAAIIGELPTTIEKVGVFVDETNAAMADIARACGLTRIQMHGNESPGQVADMQEFEVFKAVALQQTEDLVQLETYAGCTFLVDTPGPGYGGTGKTGDWQLASAAAASQRIFLAGGLTPVNVANAISAVQPYGVDVSSGVERAEGQKDHDQVAAFITAAKASTEVH
;
A
#
# COMPACT_ATOMS: atom_id res chain seq x y z
N MET A 1 9.23 4.64 -13.94
CA MET A 1 9.32 5.52 -12.76
C MET A 1 8.66 4.80 -11.59
N MET A 2 9.34 4.72 -10.42
CA MET A 2 8.87 4.04 -9.21
C MET A 2 7.56 4.65 -8.71
N LYS A 3 6.55 3.82 -8.45
CA LYS A 3 5.31 4.24 -7.81
C LYS A 3 5.46 4.25 -6.30
N VAL A 4 4.99 5.30 -5.64
CA VAL A 4 5.08 5.45 -4.19
C VAL A 4 3.70 5.61 -3.58
N LYS A 5 3.35 4.71 -2.65
CA LYS A 5 2.12 4.75 -1.87
C LYS A 5 2.43 5.15 -0.43
N ILE A 6 1.72 6.14 0.08
CA ILE A 6 1.72 6.51 1.50
C ILE A 6 0.41 6.04 2.11
N CYS A 7 0.50 5.05 3.00
CA CYS A 7 -0.66 4.35 3.56
C CYS A 7 -0.98 4.83 4.99
N GLY A 8 -2.26 4.74 5.38
CA GLY A 8 -2.72 5.11 6.72
C GLY A 8 -2.85 6.63 6.91
N ILE A 9 -3.38 7.30 5.89
CA ILE A 9 -3.72 8.73 5.94
C ILE A 9 -4.99 8.90 6.81
N THR A 10 -4.92 9.80 7.79
CA THR A 10 -6.01 10.08 8.73
C THR A 10 -6.42 11.56 8.77
N ASN A 11 -5.66 12.45 8.15
CA ASN A 11 -5.92 13.87 8.13
C ASN A 11 -5.48 14.51 6.81
N ILE A 12 -6.00 15.71 6.54
CA ILE A 12 -5.78 16.41 5.27
C ILE A 12 -4.35 16.96 5.14
N ASP A 13 -3.72 17.36 6.24
CA ASP A 13 -2.38 17.96 6.19
C ASP A 13 -1.34 16.94 5.77
N ASP A 14 -1.42 15.70 6.32
CA ASP A 14 -0.58 14.58 5.92
C ASP A 14 -0.83 14.19 4.47
N ALA A 15 -2.10 14.19 4.03
CA ALA A 15 -2.46 13.89 2.65
C ALA A 15 -1.86 14.91 1.66
N ARG A 16 -2.06 16.20 1.92
CA ARG A 16 -1.52 17.30 1.07
C ARG A 16 0.00 17.28 1.04
N HIS A 17 0.63 17.04 2.19
CA HIS A 17 2.09 16.96 2.25
C HIS A 17 2.62 15.81 1.41
N ALA A 18 2.07 14.59 1.55
CA ALA A 18 2.48 13.44 0.76
C ALA A 18 2.32 13.67 -0.76
N VAL A 19 1.20 14.28 -1.17
CA VAL A 19 0.96 14.66 -2.58
C VAL A 19 2.00 15.69 -3.03
N GLY A 20 2.27 16.73 -2.23
CA GLY A 20 3.25 17.76 -2.53
C GLY A 20 4.68 17.23 -2.68
N CYS A 21 5.02 16.17 -1.94
CA CYS A 21 6.31 15.47 -2.07
C CYS A 21 6.35 14.51 -3.27
N GLY A 22 5.23 14.26 -3.94
CA GLY A 22 5.16 13.42 -5.14
C GLY A 22 4.74 11.98 -4.89
N ALA A 23 3.95 11.69 -3.85
CA ALA A 23 3.26 10.42 -3.73
C ALA A 23 2.37 10.16 -4.95
N ASP A 24 2.30 8.92 -5.41
CA ASP A 24 1.42 8.50 -6.51
C ASP A 24 0.07 7.98 -6.00
N LEU A 25 0.06 7.37 -4.80
CA LEU A 25 -1.12 6.79 -4.18
C LEU A 25 -1.19 7.14 -2.69
N LEU A 26 -2.41 7.32 -2.19
CA LEU A 26 -2.68 7.46 -0.76
C LEU A 26 -3.61 6.34 -0.28
N GLY A 27 -3.31 5.73 0.89
CA GLY A 27 -4.09 4.67 1.49
C GLY A 27 -4.91 5.15 2.68
N PHE A 28 -6.20 4.79 2.71
CA PHE A 28 -7.17 5.07 3.77
C PHE A 28 -7.65 3.75 4.37
N VAL A 29 -7.53 3.58 5.68
CA VAL A 29 -7.79 2.29 6.33
C VAL A 29 -9.21 2.26 6.90
N PHE A 30 -10.04 1.35 6.38
CA PHE A 30 -11.43 1.15 6.81
C PHE A 30 -11.61 -0.06 7.75
N PHE A 31 -10.54 -0.46 8.44
CA PHE A 31 -10.58 -1.53 9.43
C PHE A 31 -10.61 -0.93 10.84
N PRO A 32 -11.74 -1.04 11.60
CA PRO A 32 -11.94 -0.32 12.86
C PRO A 32 -10.95 -0.67 13.98
N LYS A 33 -10.28 -1.83 13.89
CA LYS A 33 -9.26 -2.23 14.86
C LYS A 33 -7.87 -1.64 14.58
N SER A 34 -7.71 -0.96 13.43
CA SER A 34 -6.46 -0.30 13.09
C SER A 34 -6.34 1.04 13.82
N PRO A 35 -5.17 1.40 14.36
CA PRO A 35 -4.93 2.75 14.89
C PRO A 35 -4.95 3.84 13.79
N ARG A 36 -4.96 3.43 12.51
CA ARG A 36 -5.03 4.30 11.33
C ARG A 36 -6.42 4.31 10.70
N TYR A 37 -7.42 3.82 11.44
CA TYR A 37 -8.81 3.80 10.97
C TYR A 37 -9.32 5.20 10.69
N VAL A 38 -10.03 5.34 9.58
CA VAL A 38 -10.82 6.54 9.25
C VAL A 38 -12.25 6.15 8.91
N THR A 39 -13.22 6.97 9.32
CA THR A 39 -14.61 6.75 8.89
C THR A 39 -14.77 7.10 7.41
N PRO A 40 -15.77 6.53 6.72
CA PRO A 40 -16.05 6.89 5.33
C PRO A 40 -16.26 8.40 5.14
N GLU A 41 -16.93 9.07 6.07
CA GLU A 41 -17.19 10.52 6.01
C GLU A 41 -15.89 11.33 6.11
N ALA A 42 -14.99 10.94 7.02
CA ALA A 42 -13.69 11.60 7.17
C ALA A 42 -12.81 11.37 5.94
N ALA A 43 -12.78 10.15 5.42
CA ALA A 43 -12.05 9.82 4.20
C ALA A 43 -12.58 10.62 2.99
N ALA A 44 -13.91 10.66 2.81
CA ALA A 44 -14.55 11.43 1.73
C ALA A 44 -14.20 12.93 1.80
N ALA A 45 -14.21 13.52 3.01
CA ALA A 45 -13.84 14.92 3.21
C ALA A 45 -12.36 15.18 2.81
N ILE A 46 -11.44 14.29 3.20
CA ILE A 46 -10.02 14.40 2.80
C ILE A 46 -9.87 14.24 1.29
N ILE A 47 -10.47 13.19 0.72
CA ILE A 47 -10.35 12.83 -0.70
C ILE A 47 -10.91 13.92 -1.60
N GLY A 48 -12.01 14.57 -1.19
CA GLY A 48 -12.63 15.65 -1.94
C GLY A 48 -11.73 16.88 -2.17
N GLU A 49 -10.69 17.04 -1.35
CA GLU A 49 -9.72 18.14 -1.46
C GLU A 49 -8.44 17.75 -2.24
N LEU A 50 -8.31 16.48 -2.63
CA LEU A 50 -7.12 15.99 -3.33
C LEU A 50 -7.24 16.11 -4.85
N PRO A 51 -6.13 16.29 -5.57
CA PRO A 51 -6.11 16.26 -7.01
C PRO A 51 -6.66 14.92 -7.55
N THR A 52 -7.35 14.98 -8.68
CA THR A 52 -7.87 13.78 -9.37
C THR A 52 -6.77 12.85 -9.87
N THR A 53 -5.57 13.37 -10.06
CA THR A 53 -4.38 12.64 -10.53
C THR A 53 -3.81 11.67 -9.48
N ILE A 54 -4.12 11.87 -8.19
CA ILE A 54 -3.70 10.97 -7.10
C ILE A 54 -4.65 9.78 -7.03
N GLU A 55 -4.10 8.58 -6.95
CA GLU A 55 -4.87 7.37 -6.70
C GLU A 55 -5.21 7.24 -5.21
N LYS A 56 -6.48 6.94 -4.91
CA LYS A 56 -7.03 6.81 -3.56
C LYS A 56 -7.37 5.35 -3.33
N VAL A 57 -6.66 4.72 -2.38
CA VAL A 57 -6.73 3.29 -2.10
C VAL A 57 -7.46 3.07 -0.77
N GLY A 58 -8.60 2.40 -0.79
CA GLY A 58 -9.27 1.95 0.43
C GLY A 58 -8.70 0.62 0.89
N VAL A 59 -8.26 0.54 2.14
CA VAL A 59 -7.72 -0.69 2.74
C VAL A 59 -8.78 -1.33 3.61
N PHE A 60 -9.12 -2.59 3.30
CA PHE A 60 -10.15 -3.39 3.95
C PHE A 60 -9.57 -4.72 4.42
N VAL A 61 -10.17 -5.30 5.45
CA VAL A 61 -9.78 -6.60 6.02
C VAL A 61 -11.02 -7.46 6.19
N ASP A 62 -11.10 -8.56 5.45
CA ASP A 62 -12.18 -9.55 5.49
C ASP A 62 -13.59 -8.94 5.34
N GLU A 63 -13.72 -7.90 4.50
CA GLU A 63 -14.97 -7.20 4.24
C GLU A 63 -15.67 -7.78 2.99
N THR A 64 -16.97 -7.58 2.88
CA THR A 64 -17.76 -8.03 1.71
C THR A 64 -17.52 -7.11 0.51
N ASN A 65 -17.59 -7.67 -0.71
CA ASN A 65 -17.43 -6.88 -1.94
C ASN A 65 -18.45 -5.75 -2.05
N ALA A 66 -19.69 -5.99 -1.61
CA ALA A 66 -20.75 -4.97 -1.62
C ALA A 66 -20.39 -3.78 -0.71
N ALA A 67 -19.99 -4.05 0.54
CA ALA A 67 -19.60 -2.99 1.47
C ALA A 67 -18.37 -2.23 1.02
N MET A 68 -17.35 -2.93 0.50
CA MET A 68 -16.15 -2.29 -0.08
C MET A 68 -16.51 -1.35 -1.23
N ALA A 69 -17.37 -1.81 -2.15
CA ALA A 69 -17.79 -1.01 -3.31
C ALA A 69 -18.64 0.20 -2.88
N ASP A 70 -19.54 0.04 -1.92
CA ASP A 70 -20.37 1.14 -1.41
C ASP A 70 -19.51 2.23 -0.75
N ILE A 71 -18.55 1.85 0.10
CA ILE A 71 -17.60 2.78 0.71
C ILE A 71 -16.74 3.44 -0.37
N ALA A 72 -16.25 2.67 -1.33
CA ALA A 72 -15.39 3.19 -2.40
C ALA A 72 -16.11 4.27 -3.23
N ARG A 73 -17.36 4.04 -3.62
CA ARG A 73 -18.18 5.01 -4.34
C ARG A 73 -18.46 6.25 -3.49
N ALA A 74 -18.85 6.05 -2.23
CA ALA A 74 -19.19 7.14 -1.32
C ALA A 74 -17.97 8.06 -1.04
N CYS A 75 -16.78 7.49 -0.95
CA CYS A 75 -15.54 8.24 -0.66
C CYS A 75 -14.81 8.74 -1.92
N GLY A 76 -15.16 8.26 -3.12
CA GLY A 76 -14.40 8.55 -4.33
C GLY A 76 -13.04 7.84 -4.39
N LEU A 77 -12.96 6.61 -3.85
CA LEU A 77 -11.78 5.77 -3.99
C LEU A 77 -11.60 5.33 -5.45
N THR A 78 -10.36 5.14 -5.87
CA THR A 78 -10.03 4.66 -7.22
C THR A 78 -9.59 3.20 -7.23
N ARG A 79 -9.16 2.67 -6.07
CA ARG A 79 -8.69 1.30 -5.89
C ARG A 79 -9.14 0.71 -4.56
N ILE A 80 -9.23 -0.62 -4.51
CA ILE A 80 -9.50 -1.38 -3.29
C ILE A 80 -8.28 -2.23 -2.95
N GLN A 81 -7.84 -2.18 -1.71
CA GLN A 81 -6.81 -3.06 -1.17
C GLN A 81 -7.45 -4.04 -0.20
N MET A 82 -7.43 -5.31 -0.55
CA MET A 82 -7.88 -6.44 0.27
C MET A 82 -6.70 -6.95 1.10
N HIS A 83 -6.74 -6.72 2.42
CA HIS A 83 -5.61 -6.96 3.33
C HIS A 83 -5.89 -8.06 4.37
N GLY A 84 -6.93 -8.84 4.17
CA GLY A 84 -7.32 -9.99 4.97
C GLY A 84 -7.10 -11.31 4.24
N ASN A 85 -8.02 -12.27 4.48
CA ASN A 85 -7.99 -13.62 3.91
C ASN A 85 -8.93 -13.77 2.70
N GLU A 86 -9.15 -12.69 1.97
CA GLU A 86 -10.07 -12.69 0.82
C GLU A 86 -9.62 -13.72 -0.24
N SER A 87 -10.57 -14.51 -0.71
CA SER A 87 -10.30 -15.58 -1.68
C SER A 87 -10.05 -15.05 -3.10
N PRO A 88 -9.40 -15.84 -3.98
CA PRO A 88 -9.26 -15.50 -5.40
C PRO A 88 -10.60 -15.17 -6.08
N GLY A 89 -11.67 -15.90 -5.73
CA GLY A 89 -13.01 -15.63 -6.25
C GLY A 89 -13.52 -14.25 -5.83
N GLN A 90 -13.33 -13.88 -4.57
CA GLN A 90 -13.73 -12.57 -4.05
C GLN A 90 -12.97 -11.43 -4.76
N VAL A 91 -11.67 -11.62 -5.03
CA VAL A 91 -10.87 -10.67 -5.80
C VAL A 91 -11.37 -10.56 -7.24
N ALA A 92 -11.63 -11.68 -7.90
CA ALA A 92 -12.12 -11.72 -9.27
C ALA A 92 -13.51 -11.08 -9.44
N ASP A 93 -14.37 -11.18 -8.42
CA ASP A 93 -15.71 -10.59 -8.43
C ASP A 93 -15.70 -9.06 -8.26
N MET A 94 -14.59 -8.45 -7.83
CA MET A 94 -14.44 -6.99 -7.66
C MET A 94 -14.04 -6.32 -8.99
N GLN A 95 -14.89 -6.40 -10.01
CA GLN A 95 -14.56 -5.93 -11.37
C GLN A 95 -14.67 -4.40 -11.55
N GLU A 96 -15.36 -3.71 -10.65
CA GLU A 96 -15.59 -2.26 -10.74
C GLU A 96 -14.32 -1.45 -10.39
N PHE A 97 -13.45 -2.00 -9.56
CA PHE A 97 -12.25 -1.34 -9.06
C PHE A 97 -11.00 -2.17 -9.36
N GLU A 98 -9.88 -1.49 -9.60
CA GLU A 98 -8.59 -2.17 -9.57
C GLU A 98 -8.26 -2.62 -8.14
N VAL A 99 -7.84 -3.89 -8.01
CA VAL A 99 -7.60 -4.51 -6.71
C VAL A 99 -6.11 -4.65 -6.43
N PHE A 100 -5.72 -4.25 -5.22
CA PHE A 100 -4.52 -4.71 -4.56
C PHE A 100 -4.86 -5.89 -3.64
N LYS A 101 -4.17 -7.01 -3.78
CA LYS A 101 -4.24 -8.11 -2.80
C LYS A 101 -2.98 -8.12 -1.94
N ALA A 102 -3.12 -7.88 -0.65
CA ALA A 102 -2.03 -8.01 0.29
C ALA A 102 -1.73 -9.49 0.54
N VAL A 103 -0.46 -9.84 0.47
CA VAL A 103 0.05 -11.20 0.67
C VAL A 103 1.34 -11.17 1.49
N ALA A 104 1.54 -12.19 2.33
CA ALA A 104 2.79 -12.42 3.04
C ALA A 104 3.49 -13.62 2.37
N LEU A 105 4.71 -13.41 1.88
CA LEU A 105 5.53 -14.46 1.30
C LEU A 105 6.50 -14.99 2.36
N GLN A 106 6.37 -16.26 2.74
CA GLN A 106 7.21 -16.90 3.76
C GLN A 106 8.05 -18.05 3.20
N GLN A 107 7.59 -18.64 2.09
CA GLN A 107 8.22 -19.79 1.42
C GLN A 107 7.96 -19.76 -0.08
N THR A 108 8.71 -20.55 -0.84
CA THR A 108 8.61 -20.56 -2.31
C THR A 108 7.24 -21.00 -2.82
N GLU A 109 6.56 -21.86 -2.08
CA GLU A 109 5.21 -22.35 -2.40
C GLU A 109 4.17 -21.22 -2.42
N ASP A 110 4.39 -20.15 -1.66
CA ASP A 110 3.49 -18.99 -1.63
C ASP A 110 3.47 -18.25 -2.99
N LEU A 111 4.55 -18.35 -3.77
CA LEU A 111 4.60 -17.76 -5.12
C LEU A 111 3.59 -18.41 -6.06
N VAL A 112 3.36 -19.71 -5.93
CA VAL A 112 2.36 -20.44 -6.75
C VAL A 112 0.95 -19.97 -6.43
N GLN A 113 0.69 -19.58 -5.19
CA GLN A 113 -0.63 -19.06 -4.80
C GLN A 113 -0.95 -17.72 -5.47
N LEU A 114 0.05 -16.89 -5.81
CA LEU A 114 -0.17 -15.63 -6.51
C LEU A 114 -0.84 -15.86 -7.88
N GLU A 115 -0.55 -16.98 -8.55
CA GLU A 115 -1.13 -17.30 -9.86
C GLU A 115 -2.64 -17.55 -9.79
N THR A 116 -3.17 -17.86 -8.62
CA THR A 116 -4.61 -18.07 -8.43
C THR A 116 -5.41 -16.78 -8.42
N TYR A 117 -4.76 -15.63 -8.18
CA TYR A 117 -5.38 -14.31 -8.15
C TYR A 117 -5.20 -13.60 -9.49
N ALA A 118 -6.17 -13.76 -10.38
CA ALA A 118 -6.11 -13.12 -11.69
C ALA A 118 -6.44 -11.61 -11.62
N GLY A 119 -5.67 -10.81 -12.36
CA GLY A 119 -6.01 -9.42 -12.66
C GLY A 119 -5.83 -8.41 -11.52
N CYS A 120 -5.14 -8.76 -10.43
CA CYS A 120 -4.84 -7.83 -9.36
C CYS A 120 -3.36 -7.41 -9.33
N THR A 121 -3.06 -6.36 -8.58
CA THR A 121 -1.71 -5.98 -8.17
C THR A 121 -1.47 -6.54 -6.77
N PHE A 122 -0.31 -7.12 -6.52
CA PHE A 122 0.00 -7.61 -5.17
C PHE A 122 0.68 -6.53 -4.32
N LEU A 123 0.30 -6.47 -3.06
CA LEU A 123 1.07 -5.79 -2.03
C LEU A 123 1.76 -6.87 -1.21
N VAL A 124 3.07 -7.00 -1.43
CA VAL A 124 3.89 -7.98 -0.71
C VAL A 124 4.34 -7.35 0.60
N ASP A 125 3.70 -7.78 1.69
CA ASP A 125 4.08 -7.35 3.04
C ASP A 125 5.09 -8.35 3.59
N THR A 126 6.29 -7.87 3.87
CA THR A 126 7.34 -8.72 4.45
C THR A 126 7.09 -8.89 5.94
N PRO A 127 6.88 -10.15 6.43
CA PRO A 127 6.49 -10.36 7.81
C PRO A 127 7.58 -9.92 8.79
N GLY A 128 7.21 -8.98 9.68
CA GLY A 128 7.94 -8.70 10.90
C GLY A 128 7.19 -9.28 12.10
N PRO A 129 7.82 -9.52 13.26
CA PRO A 129 7.10 -9.88 14.47
C PRO A 129 6.23 -8.69 14.92
N GLY A 130 4.91 -8.79 14.67
CA GLY A 130 3.90 -7.72 14.88
C GLY A 130 3.43 -7.12 13.57
N TYR A 131 2.18 -6.67 13.53
CA TYR A 131 1.58 -6.01 12.37
C TYR A 131 2.37 -4.76 11.96
N GLY A 132 3.35 -4.93 11.06
CA GLY A 132 4.13 -3.86 10.43
C GLY A 132 5.15 -3.16 11.36
N GLY A 133 6.34 -2.91 10.85
CA GLY A 133 7.22 -1.91 11.46
C GLY A 133 8.37 -2.40 12.35
N THR A 134 8.81 -3.66 12.26
CA THR A 134 9.96 -4.14 13.06
C THR A 134 11.33 -3.81 12.47
N GLY A 135 11.39 -3.19 11.30
CA GLY A 135 12.66 -2.86 10.64
C GLY A 135 13.52 -4.08 10.24
N LYS A 136 13.03 -5.30 10.44
CA LYS A 136 13.66 -6.48 9.87
C LYS A 136 13.20 -6.61 8.43
N THR A 137 14.15 -6.49 7.52
CA THR A 137 13.97 -6.82 6.11
C THR A 137 13.48 -8.25 6.01
N GLY A 138 12.28 -8.45 5.43
CA GLY A 138 11.80 -9.77 5.05
C GLY A 138 12.71 -10.38 4.00
N ASP A 139 12.41 -11.60 3.61
CA ASP A 139 13.16 -12.25 2.54
C ASP A 139 12.88 -11.56 1.19
N TRP A 140 13.72 -10.58 0.84
CA TRP A 140 13.62 -9.86 -0.43
C TRP A 140 13.84 -10.78 -1.64
N GLN A 141 14.36 -12.00 -1.46
CA GLN A 141 14.51 -12.97 -2.54
C GLN A 141 13.14 -13.47 -3.02
N LEU A 142 12.22 -13.78 -2.09
CA LEU A 142 10.86 -14.16 -2.45
C LEU A 142 10.09 -12.98 -3.10
N ALA A 143 10.26 -11.77 -2.56
CA ALA A 143 9.65 -10.59 -3.14
C ALA A 143 10.20 -10.30 -4.56
N SER A 144 11.51 -10.49 -4.79
CA SER A 144 12.13 -10.35 -6.10
C SER A 144 11.63 -11.40 -7.09
N ALA A 145 11.47 -12.64 -6.64
CA ALA A 145 10.88 -13.71 -7.47
C ALA A 145 9.42 -13.38 -7.85
N ALA A 146 8.63 -12.84 -6.92
CA ALA A 146 7.29 -12.37 -7.23
C ALA A 146 7.29 -11.20 -8.23
N ALA A 147 8.21 -10.24 -8.07
CA ALA A 147 8.33 -9.07 -8.96
C ALA A 147 8.67 -9.45 -10.41
N ALA A 148 9.37 -10.56 -10.61
CA ALA A 148 9.75 -11.05 -11.94
C ALA A 148 8.55 -11.51 -12.78
N SER A 149 7.45 -11.93 -12.16
CA SER A 149 6.27 -12.48 -12.84
C SER A 149 4.98 -11.71 -12.58
N GLN A 150 4.92 -10.91 -11.53
CA GLN A 150 3.72 -10.22 -11.08
C GLN A 150 3.99 -8.72 -10.88
N ARG A 151 2.93 -7.91 -11.01
CA ARG A 151 3.00 -6.51 -10.61
C ARG A 151 2.87 -6.42 -9.09
N ILE A 152 3.96 -6.02 -8.42
CA ILE A 152 3.97 -5.92 -6.97
C ILE A 152 4.28 -4.52 -6.45
N PHE A 153 3.66 -4.18 -5.33
CA PHE A 153 4.14 -3.16 -4.41
C PHE A 153 4.84 -3.83 -3.24
N LEU A 154 6.06 -3.43 -2.97
CA LEU A 154 6.79 -3.91 -1.80
C LEU A 154 6.40 -3.10 -0.58
N ALA A 155 6.03 -3.78 0.50
CA ALA A 155 5.67 -3.23 1.80
C ALA A 155 6.45 -3.91 2.93
N GLY A 156 6.11 -3.59 4.18
CA GLY A 156 6.68 -4.21 5.38
C GLY A 156 8.02 -3.64 5.78
N GLY A 157 8.04 -2.87 6.88
CA GLY A 157 9.25 -2.34 7.49
C GLY A 157 10.08 -1.38 6.63
N LEU A 158 9.51 -0.84 5.54
CA LEU A 158 10.19 0.16 4.72
C LEU A 158 10.29 1.50 5.46
N THR A 159 11.43 2.15 5.28
CA THR A 159 11.78 3.45 5.86
C THR A 159 12.59 4.26 4.84
N PRO A 160 12.79 5.57 5.03
CA PRO A 160 13.68 6.36 4.16
C PRO A 160 15.10 5.80 4.06
N VAL A 161 15.56 5.10 5.11
CA VAL A 161 16.94 4.57 5.16
C VAL A 161 17.11 3.31 4.32
N ASN A 162 16.08 2.46 4.21
CA ASN A 162 16.23 1.15 3.57
C ASN A 162 15.53 1.03 2.20
N VAL A 163 14.63 1.97 1.84
CA VAL A 163 13.80 1.85 0.64
C VAL A 163 14.62 1.77 -0.66
N ALA A 164 15.71 2.51 -0.78
CA ALA A 164 16.57 2.45 -1.96
C ALA A 164 17.21 1.06 -2.15
N ASN A 165 17.70 0.47 -1.06
CA ASN A 165 18.25 -0.89 -1.08
C ASN A 165 17.17 -1.93 -1.39
N ALA A 166 15.97 -1.76 -0.83
CA ALA A 166 14.83 -2.63 -1.09
C ALA A 166 14.43 -2.61 -2.57
N ILE A 167 14.34 -1.41 -3.17
CA ILE A 167 14.04 -1.24 -4.60
C ILE A 167 15.13 -1.91 -5.47
N SER A 168 16.40 -1.70 -5.15
CA SER A 168 17.52 -2.30 -5.89
C SER A 168 17.49 -3.83 -5.83
N ALA A 169 17.14 -4.41 -4.68
CA ALA A 169 17.12 -5.86 -4.48
C ALA A 169 15.90 -6.53 -5.12
N VAL A 170 14.74 -5.89 -5.05
CA VAL A 170 13.45 -6.49 -5.42
C VAL A 170 12.99 -6.10 -6.83
N GLN A 171 13.34 -4.89 -7.29
CA GLN A 171 12.85 -4.33 -8.56
C GLN A 171 11.31 -4.29 -8.65
N PRO A 172 10.59 -3.82 -7.61
CA PRO A 172 9.13 -3.81 -7.59
C PRO A 172 8.56 -2.76 -8.55
N TYR A 173 7.27 -2.87 -8.90
CA TYR A 173 6.54 -1.82 -9.60
C TYR A 173 6.35 -0.56 -8.75
N GLY A 174 6.18 -0.74 -7.45
CA GLY A 174 6.03 0.35 -6.48
C GLY A 174 6.43 -0.06 -5.07
N VAL A 175 6.44 0.93 -4.19
CA VAL A 175 6.68 0.74 -2.75
C VAL A 175 5.54 1.33 -1.94
N ASP A 176 5.22 0.70 -0.81
CA ASP A 176 4.20 1.12 0.13
C ASP A 176 4.80 1.30 1.52
N VAL A 177 4.49 2.43 2.16
CA VAL A 177 4.94 2.71 3.52
C VAL A 177 3.80 3.26 4.38
N SER A 178 3.75 2.83 5.63
CA SER A 178 2.83 3.36 6.63
C SER A 178 3.60 3.82 7.88
N SER A 179 3.89 2.91 8.82
CA SER A 179 4.55 3.23 10.09
C SER A 179 5.97 3.77 9.94
N GLY A 180 6.70 3.38 8.90
CA GLY A 180 8.09 3.80 8.67
C GLY A 180 8.28 5.29 8.38
N VAL A 181 7.19 6.04 8.25
CA VAL A 181 7.17 7.50 8.05
C VAL A 181 6.17 8.18 9.01
N GLU A 182 5.94 7.59 10.19
CA GLU A 182 5.07 8.14 11.22
C GLU A 182 5.86 8.66 12.42
N ARG A 183 5.40 9.77 12.99
CA ARG A 183 5.85 10.28 14.31
C ARG A 183 5.04 9.68 15.45
N ALA A 184 3.80 9.28 15.18
CA ALA A 184 2.89 8.54 16.05
C ALA A 184 1.90 7.78 15.17
N GLU A 185 1.24 6.75 15.71
CA GLU A 185 0.25 5.96 14.97
C GLU A 185 -0.83 6.86 14.35
N GLY A 186 -1.00 6.75 13.03
CA GLY A 186 -1.94 7.56 12.26
C GLY A 186 -1.52 9.02 12.04
N GLN A 187 -0.30 9.42 12.42
CA GLN A 187 0.23 10.77 12.19
C GLN A 187 1.56 10.69 11.44
N LYS A 188 1.60 11.22 10.22
CA LYS A 188 2.83 11.21 9.43
C LYS A 188 3.85 12.21 9.95
N ASP A 189 5.11 11.81 9.86
CA ASP A 189 6.26 12.71 9.99
C ASP A 189 6.57 13.26 8.59
N HIS A 190 6.39 14.55 8.40
CA HIS A 190 6.50 15.19 7.10
C HIS A 190 7.93 15.08 6.52
N ASP A 191 8.95 15.18 7.36
CA ASP A 191 10.34 15.04 6.92
C ASP A 191 10.64 13.60 6.48
N GLN A 192 10.12 12.60 7.21
CA GLN A 192 10.26 11.20 6.85
C GLN A 192 9.49 10.86 5.56
N VAL A 193 8.28 11.42 5.37
CA VAL A 193 7.53 11.25 4.11
C VAL A 193 8.32 11.80 2.94
N ALA A 194 8.83 13.04 3.04
CA ALA A 194 9.63 13.66 1.98
C ALA A 194 10.90 12.86 1.68
N ALA A 195 11.63 12.43 2.71
CA ALA A 195 12.85 11.64 2.58
C ALA A 195 12.57 10.28 1.92
N PHE A 196 11.47 9.60 2.32
CA PHE A 196 11.09 8.31 1.73
C PHE A 196 10.79 8.43 0.24
N ILE A 197 9.95 9.39 -0.14
CA ILE A 197 9.55 9.60 -1.54
C ILE A 197 10.79 9.95 -2.39
N THR A 198 11.65 10.83 -1.89
CA THR A 198 12.89 11.21 -2.57
C THR A 198 13.80 10.01 -2.79
N ALA A 199 14.06 9.22 -1.75
CA ALA A 199 14.91 8.03 -1.84
C ALA A 199 14.33 6.97 -2.80
N ALA A 200 12.99 6.75 -2.76
CA ALA A 200 12.33 5.80 -3.64
C ALA A 200 12.40 6.21 -5.12
N LYS A 201 12.20 7.50 -5.42
CA LYS A 201 12.18 7.99 -6.81
C LYS A 201 13.58 8.11 -7.41
N ALA A 202 14.57 8.51 -6.62
CA ALA A 202 15.96 8.58 -7.08
C ALA A 202 16.54 7.21 -7.48
N SER A 203 16.06 6.11 -6.88
CA SER A 203 16.55 4.75 -7.16
C SER A 203 16.23 4.24 -8.58
N THR A 204 15.39 4.92 -9.36
CA THR A 204 15.02 4.53 -10.74
C THR A 204 15.71 5.34 -11.82
N GLU A 205 16.53 6.35 -11.49
CA GLU A 205 17.22 7.20 -12.47
C GLU A 205 18.62 6.68 -12.82
N VAL A 206 19.07 5.55 -12.25
CA VAL A 206 20.44 5.03 -12.35
C VAL A 206 20.57 3.86 -13.37
N HIS A 207 19.65 3.73 -14.32
CA HIS A 207 19.75 2.68 -15.38
C HIS A 207 19.59 3.26 -16.77
#